data_db7291bc98cbc203ac07b4deb0d14572
#
_entry.id   db7291bc98cbc203ac07b4deb0d14572
#
_cell.length_a   1.000
_cell.length_b   1.000
_cell.length_c   1.000
_cell.angle_alpha   90.00
_cell.angle_beta   90.00
_cell.angle_gamma   90.00
#
_symmetry.space_group_name_H-M   'P 1'
#
loop_
_entity.id
_entity.type
_entity.pdbx_description
1 polymer ?
#
loop_
_entity_poly.entity_id
_entity_poly.type
_entity_poly.pdbx_seq_one_letter_code
_entity_poly.pdbx_strand_id
1 'polypeptide(L)'
;MTKVDESAVNFIDGIKRTLCGLPELSLKVLQPQETCVIVVDMINGFVNDGPLASPFIKEINQDIANFASIARGKGIDVYALADTHTEQSPEFTSYPVHCLAGTDECLLTPELNYAGNITVIGKNSTNGFLEDEFKEKILNKAYTAYIIVGCCTDICVQQLALTLKAEFNRENKIARVIVPSSLTATYD
;
A
#
# COMPACT_ATOMS: atom_id res chain seq x y z
N MET A 1 -1.80 -31.41 21.40
CA MET A 1 -0.89 -30.48 20.72
C MET A 1 -0.19 -31.26 19.60
N THR A 2 -0.53 -30.99 18.37
CA THR A 2 0.17 -31.52 17.19
C THR A 2 1.61 -31.04 17.23
N LYS A 3 2.56 -31.95 17.09
CA LYS A 3 3.98 -31.57 16.91
C LYS A 3 4.05 -30.67 15.67
N VAL A 4 4.42 -29.41 15.85
CA VAL A 4 4.76 -28.55 14.72
C VAL A 4 5.97 -29.19 14.07
N ASP A 5 5.90 -29.43 12.76
CA ASP A 5 6.99 -30.03 12.00
C ASP A 5 8.21 -29.10 12.06
N GLU A 6 9.39 -29.64 12.38
CA GLU A 6 10.64 -28.88 12.44
C GLU A 6 10.93 -28.16 11.10
N SER A 7 10.46 -28.70 9.99
CA SER A 7 10.58 -28.05 8.68
C SER A 7 9.80 -26.72 8.60
N ALA A 8 8.62 -26.67 9.18
CA ALA A 8 7.80 -25.45 9.24
C ALA A 8 8.43 -24.38 10.13
N VAL A 9 9.01 -24.79 11.28
CA VAL A 9 9.73 -23.87 12.17
C VAL A 9 10.95 -23.28 11.45
N ASN A 10 11.75 -24.14 10.81
CA ASN A 10 12.94 -23.71 10.05
C ASN A 10 12.58 -22.76 8.89
N PHE A 11 11.45 -23.00 8.22
CA PHE A 11 10.95 -22.12 7.16
C PHE A 11 10.59 -20.75 7.71
N ILE A 12 9.83 -20.68 8.79
CA ILE A 12 9.44 -19.41 9.46
C ILE A 12 10.67 -18.65 9.94
N ASP A 13 11.64 -19.33 10.55
CA ASP A 13 12.89 -18.73 10.99
C ASP A 13 13.73 -18.22 9.80
N GLY A 14 13.65 -18.88 8.66
CA GLY A 14 14.24 -18.43 7.41
C GLY A 14 13.64 -17.10 6.95
N ILE A 15 12.31 -16.99 6.95
CA ILE A 15 11.60 -15.75 6.62
C ILE A 15 11.99 -14.62 7.58
N LYS A 16 11.96 -14.86 8.90
CA LYS A 16 12.36 -13.87 9.90
C LYS A 16 13.79 -13.37 9.67
N ARG A 17 14.75 -14.27 9.43
CA ARG A 17 16.13 -13.86 9.13
C ARG A 17 16.23 -12.99 7.88
N THR A 18 15.46 -13.32 6.82
CA THR A 18 15.42 -12.53 5.60
C THR A 18 14.87 -11.13 5.89
N LEU A 19 13.77 -11.02 6.61
CA LEU A 19 13.15 -9.73 6.97
C LEU A 19 14.06 -8.88 7.86
N CYS A 20 14.71 -9.50 8.87
CA CYS A 20 15.67 -8.79 9.74
C CYS A 20 16.93 -8.35 9.00
N GLY A 21 17.27 -8.99 7.88
CA GLY A 21 18.44 -8.66 7.07
C GLY A 21 18.16 -7.71 5.90
N LEU A 22 16.93 -7.19 5.78
CA LEU A 22 16.60 -6.23 4.73
C LEU A 22 17.43 -4.95 4.90
N PRO A 23 17.93 -4.37 3.78
CA PRO A 23 18.71 -3.14 3.83
C PRO A 23 17.83 -1.94 4.18
N GLU A 24 18.38 -1.02 4.94
CA GLU A 24 17.76 0.30 5.12
C GLU A 24 17.84 1.11 3.83
N LEU A 25 16.77 1.82 3.50
CA LEU A 25 16.70 2.72 2.37
C LEU A 25 16.51 4.16 2.83
N SER A 26 17.46 5.02 2.50
CA SER A 26 17.30 6.45 2.72
C SER A 26 16.65 7.13 1.51
N LEU A 27 15.66 7.99 1.75
CA LEU A 27 15.10 8.84 0.68
C LEU A 27 16.15 9.77 0.02
N LYS A 28 17.31 10.00 0.67
CA LYS A 28 18.39 10.84 0.12
C LYS A 28 19.05 10.24 -1.13
N VAL A 29 18.94 8.92 -1.32
CA VAL A 29 19.55 8.25 -2.50
C VAL A 29 18.59 8.14 -3.68
N LEU A 30 17.36 8.62 -3.53
CA LEU A 30 16.35 8.63 -4.59
C LEU A 30 16.27 10.01 -5.24
N GLN A 31 16.00 10.02 -6.53
CA GLN A 31 15.72 11.26 -7.27
C GLN A 31 14.25 11.63 -7.10
N PRO A 32 13.91 12.77 -6.51
CA PRO A 32 12.52 13.10 -6.21
C PRO A 32 11.61 13.08 -7.44
N GLN A 33 12.07 13.62 -8.57
CA GLN A 33 11.30 13.72 -9.81
C GLN A 33 11.08 12.36 -10.51
N GLU A 34 11.88 11.36 -10.13
CA GLU A 34 11.82 10.00 -10.66
C GLU A 34 11.21 9.00 -9.64
N THR A 35 10.69 9.51 -8.53
CA THR A 35 10.17 8.70 -7.44
C THR A 35 8.72 9.07 -7.15
N CYS A 36 7.88 8.09 -6.88
CA CYS A 36 6.58 8.31 -6.28
C CYS A 36 6.37 7.44 -5.05
N VAL A 37 5.50 7.92 -4.15
CA VAL A 37 4.95 7.17 -3.03
C VAL A 37 3.50 6.83 -3.35
N ILE A 38 3.12 5.58 -3.12
CA ILE A 38 1.74 5.09 -3.28
C ILE A 38 1.29 4.58 -1.92
N VAL A 39 0.36 5.30 -1.31
CA VAL A 39 -0.28 4.95 -0.04
C VAL A 39 -1.50 4.10 -0.35
N VAL A 40 -1.53 2.87 0.13
CA VAL A 40 -2.59 1.91 -0.16
C VAL A 40 -3.52 1.80 1.04
N ASP A 41 -4.78 2.12 0.83
CA ASP A 41 -5.91 1.89 1.74
C ASP A 41 -5.75 2.44 3.17
N MET A 42 -5.00 3.53 3.35
CA MET A 42 -4.96 4.24 4.63
C MET A 42 -6.16 5.19 4.73
N ILE A 43 -7.34 4.58 4.76
CA ILE A 43 -8.67 5.21 4.78
C ILE A 43 -9.41 4.88 6.06
N ASN A 44 -10.47 5.62 6.36
CA ASN A 44 -11.20 5.45 7.62
C ASN A 44 -11.71 4.02 7.82
N GLY A 45 -12.19 3.35 6.78
CA GLY A 45 -12.76 2.01 6.83
C GLY A 45 -11.79 0.91 7.30
N PHE A 46 -10.48 1.10 7.13
CA PHE A 46 -9.46 0.15 7.61
C PHE A 46 -8.70 0.63 8.85
N VAL A 47 -8.69 1.95 9.10
CA VAL A 47 -7.89 2.53 10.19
C VAL A 47 -8.74 2.89 11.41
N ASN A 48 -9.90 3.50 11.20
CA ASN A 48 -10.65 4.14 12.28
C ASN A 48 -11.96 3.42 12.61
N ASP A 49 -12.85 3.28 11.64
CA ASP A 49 -14.23 2.81 11.88
C ASP A 49 -14.77 2.11 10.63
N GLY A 50 -15.06 0.85 10.76
CA GLY A 50 -15.57 0.00 9.69
C GLY A 50 -15.44 -1.48 10.05
N PRO A 51 -16.14 -2.36 9.33
CA PRO A 51 -16.13 -3.79 9.62
C PRO A 51 -14.75 -4.44 9.41
N LEU A 52 -13.85 -3.77 8.70
CA LEU A 52 -12.48 -4.20 8.44
C LEU A 52 -11.43 -3.30 9.11
N ALA A 53 -11.82 -2.43 10.05
CA ALA A 53 -10.86 -1.63 10.80
C ALA A 53 -9.98 -2.50 11.70
N SER A 54 -8.67 -2.23 11.72
CA SER A 54 -7.69 -3.01 12.47
C SER A 54 -6.78 -2.13 13.32
N PRO A 55 -6.54 -2.50 14.59
CA PRO A 55 -5.58 -1.80 15.43
C PRO A 55 -4.15 -1.85 14.87
N PHE A 56 -3.75 -2.95 14.21
CA PHE A 56 -2.43 -3.09 13.59
C PHE A 56 -2.24 -2.12 12.41
N ILE A 57 -3.29 -1.91 11.62
CA ILE A 57 -3.28 -0.93 10.53
C ILE A 57 -3.24 0.50 11.12
N LYS A 58 -3.97 0.72 12.20
CA LYS A 58 -3.99 2.02 12.90
C LYS A 58 -2.63 2.41 13.46
N GLU A 59 -1.85 1.45 13.96
CA GLU A 59 -0.52 1.70 14.53
C GLU A 59 0.44 2.37 13.52
N ILE A 60 0.37 2.02 12.24
CA ILE A 60 1.26 2.57 11.21
C ILE A 60 0.75 3.88 10.59
N ASN A 61 -0.48 4.30 10.90
CA ASN A 61 -1.14 5.42 10.21
C ASN A 61 -0.36 6.74 10.36
N GLN A 62 0.06 7.08 11.59
CA GLN A 62 0.80 8.31 11.83
C GLN A 62 2.19 8.30 11.16
N ASP A 63 2.86 7.16 11.17
CA ASP A 63 4.17 7.03 10.55
C ASP A 63 4.09 7.17 9.02
N ILE A 64 3.04 6.61 8.39
CA ILE A 64 2.77 6.79 6.97
C ILE A 64 2.44 8.25 6.66
N ALA A 65 1.62 8.93 7.46
CA ALA A 65 1.32 10.36 7.27
C ALA A 65 2.58 11.22 7.38
N ASN A 66 3.44 10.97 8.36
CA ASN A 66 4.72 11.64 8.52
C ASN A 66 5.64 11.37 7.32
N PHE A 67 5.71 10.12 6.86
CA PHE A 67 6.51 9.74 5.70
C PHE A 67 6.01 10.43 4.42
N ALA A 68 4.70 10.46 4.19
CA ALA A 68 4.09 11.15 3.05
C ALA A 68 4.40 12.65 3.06
N SER A 69 4.32 13.30 4.24
CA SER A 69 4.66 14.70 4.41
C SER A 69 6.15 14.97 4.10
N ILE A 70 7.06 14.12 4.61
CA ILE A 70 8.51 14.23 4.34
C ILE A 70 8.79 14.03 2.84
N ALA A 71 8.18 13.03 2.22
CA ALA A 71 8.35 12.75 0.79
C ALA A 71 7.94 13.96 -0.07
N ARG A 72 6.77 14.52 0.22
CA ARG A 72 6.28 15.73 -0.47
C ARG A 72 7.16 16.94 -0.24
N GLY A 73 7.63 17.14 0.99
CA GLY A 73 8.59 18.21 1.31
C GLY A 73 9.91 18.11 0.54
N LYS A 74 10.22 16.92 0.00
CA LYS A 74 11.36 16.67 -0.90
C LYS A 74 11.01 16.78 -2.38
N GLY A 75 9.77 17.05 -2.74
CA GLY A 75 9.29 17.11 -4.12
C GLY A 75 8.98 15.74 -4.74
N ILE A 76 8.78 14.70 -3.93
CA ILE A 76 8.33 13.37 -4.36
C ILE A 76 6.80 13.41 -4.47
N ASP A 77 6.27 12.95 -5.59
CA ASP A 77 4.82 12.82 -5.78
C ASP A 77 4.24 11.73 -4.85
N VAL A 78 3.10 12.04 -4.21
CA VAL A 78 2.38 11.11 -3.34
C VAL A 78 0.98 10.89 -3.87
N TYR A 79 0.64 9.63 -4.05
CA TYR A 79 -0.68 9.14 -4.46
C TYR A 79 -1.28 8.27 -3.36
N ALA A 80 -2.60 8.20 -3.31
CA ALA A 80 -3.29 7.23 -2.48
C ALA A 80 -4.24 6.39 -3.34
N LEU A 81 -4.25 5.10 -3.09
CA LEU A 81 -5.28 4.18 -3.56
C LEU A 81 -6.28 3.99 -2.41
N ALA A 82 -7.55 4.09 -2.69
CA ALA A 82 -8.60 3.99 -1.69
C ALA A 82 -9.70 3.03 -2.16
N ASP A 83 -9.98 2.00 -1.38
CA ASP A 83 -11.13 1.14 -1.65
C ASP A 83 -12.41 1.98 -1.76
N THR A 84 -13.10 1.81 -2.87
CA THR A 84 -14.31 2.54 -3.21
C THR A 84 -15.23 1.60 -3.98
N HIS A 85 -15.87 0.70 -3.23
CA HIS A 85 -16.66 -0.38 -3.81
C HIS A 85 -18.04 0.08 -4.25
N THR A 86 -18.51 -0.49 -5.35
CA THR A 86 -19.94 -0.43 -5.69
C THR A 86 -20.73 -1.41 -4.84
N GLU A 87 -22.05 -1.19 -4.67
CA GLU A 87 -22.93 -2.11 -3.95
C GLU A 87 -22.91 -3.55 -4.49
N GLN A 88 -22.55 -3.73 -5.76
CA GLN A 88 -22.51 -5.01 -6.47
C GLN A 88 -21.13 -5.65 -6.44
N SER A 89 -20.17 -5.16 -5.63
CA SER A 89 -18.83 -5.71 -5.59
C SER A 89 -18.84 -7.20 -5.24
N PRO A 90 -18.25 -8.07 -6.08
CA PRO A 90 -18.15 -9.51 -5.79
C PRO A 90 -17.31 -9.80 -4.54
N GLU A 91 -16.48 -8.86 -4.09
CA GLU A 91 -15.65 -9.01 -2.88
C GLU A 91 -16.51 -9.20 -1.63
N PHE A 92 -17.73 -8.70 -1.62
CA PHE A 92 -18.68 -8.87 -0.51
C PHE A 92 -19.17 -10.31 -0.33
N THR A 93 -18.81 -11.22 -1.22
CA THR A 93 -19.00 -12.66 -1.00
C THR A 93 -17.94 -13.26 -0.06
N SER A 94 -16.79 -12.61 0.06
CA SER A 94 -15.65 -13.07 0.86
C SER A 94 -15.36 -12.18 2.07
N TYR A 95 -15.73 -10.91 1.99
CA TYR A 95 -15.56 -9.89 3.02
C TYR A 95 -16.90 -9.28 3.40
N PRO A 96 -17.07 -8.76 4.62
CA PRO A 96 -18.25 -7.96 4.96
C PRO A 96 -18.33 -6.74 4.02
N VAL A 97 -19.51 -6.16 3.86
CA VAL A 97 -19.69 -4.92 3.10
C VAL A 97 -18.86 -3.82 3.75
N HIS A 98 -17.96 -3.19 3.00
CA HIS A 98 -17.03 -2.18 3.47
C HIS A 98 -16.73 -1.16 2.37
N CYS A 99 -16.27 0.00 2.74
CA CYS A 99 -15.78 1.04 1.85
C CYS A 99 -16.71 1.30 0.64
N LEU A 100 -18.04 1.39 0.88
CA LEU A 100 -18.99 1.72 -0.17
C LEU A 100 -18.76 3.14 -0.69
N ALA A 101 -18.83 3.30 -2.00
CA ALA A 101 -18.67 4.57 -2.67
C ALA A 101 -19.59 5.66 -2.06
N GLY A 102 -19.01 6.81 -1.74
CA GLY A 102 -19.73 7.93 -1.14
C GLY A 102 -19.89 7.86 0.38
N THR A 103 -19.33 6.86 1.05
CA THR A 103 -19.28 6.80 2.52
C THR A 103 -17.97 7.35 3.07
N ASP A 104 -17.97 7.70 4.36
CA ASP A 104 -16.78 8.18 5.06
C ASP A 104 -15.67 7.12 5.15
N GLU A 105 -16.01 5.85 5.04
CA GLU A 105 -15.04 4.76 5.03
C GLU A 105 -14.01 4.89 3.90
N CYS A 106 -14.41 5.43 2.73
CA CYS A 106 -13.53 5.62 1.57
C CYS A 106 -12.60 6.83 1.68
N LEU A 107 -12.78 7.69 2.70
CA LEU A 107 -11.98 8.90 2.84
C LEU A 107 -10.64 8.60 3.50
N LEU A 108 -9.59 9.29 3.04
CA LEU A 108 -8.30 9.24 3.72
C LEU A 108 -8.43 9.61 5.20
N THR A 109 -7.59 9.00 6.02
CA THR A 109 -7.53 9.37 7.45
C THR A 109 -7.20 10.85 7.63
N PRO A 110 -7.66 11.49 8.74
CA PRO A 110 -7.33 12.88 9.03
C PRO A 110 -5.82 13.15 9.00
N GLU A 111 -5.00 12.23 9.52
CA GLU A 111 -3.55 12.33 9.56
C GLU A 111 -2.95 12.44 8.16
N LEU A 112 -3.43 11.64 7.21
CA LEU A 112 -3.00 11.72 5.81
C LEU A 112 -3.50 13.00 5.12
N ASN A 113 -4.69 13.46 5.43
CA ASN A 113 -5.20 14.73 4.91
C ASN A 113 -4.31 15.91 5.36
N TYR A 114 -3.77 15.88 6.58
CA TYR A 114 -2.80 16.87 7.06
C TYR A 114 -1.43 16.77 6.40
N ALA A 115 -1.07 15.62 5.83
CA ALA A 115 0.17 15.47 5.06
C ALA A 115 0.18 16.31 3.76
N GLY A 116 -0.95 16.89 3.41
CA GLY A 116 -1.14 17.85 2.31
C GLY A 116 -1.78 17.23 1.07
N ASN A 117 -1.70 17.91 -0.06
CA ASN A 117 -2.43 17.56 -1.28
C ASN A 117 -1.98 16.21 -1.86
N ILE A 118 -2.67 15.11 -1.53
CA ILE A 118 -2.45 13.76 -2.04
C ILE A 118 -3.47 13.51 -3.14
N THR A 119 -3.02 13.01 -4.30
CA THR A 119 -3.93 12.59 -5.37
C THR A 119 -4.54 11.24 -5.00
N VAL A 120 -5.83 11.20 -4.77
CA VAL A 120 -6.57 9.97 -4.44
C VAL A 120 -7.10 9.33 -5.73
N ILE A 121 -6.95 8.02 -5.82
CA ILE A 121 -7.48 7.16 -6.89
C ILE A 121 -8.35 6.10 -6.21
N GLY A 122 -9.64 6.10 -6.52
CA GLY A 122 -10.56 5.06 -6.05
C GLY A 122 -10.29 3.73 -6.77
N LYS A 123 -10.37 2.63 -6.04
CA LYS A 123 -10.28 1.28 -6.61
C LYS A 123 -11.47 0.42 -6.18
N ASN A 124 -11.99 -0.38 -7.09
CA ASN A 124 -13.11 -1.30 -6.84
C ASN A 124 -12.65 -2.76 -6.75
N SER A 125 -11.37 -2.97 -6.44
CA SER A 125 -10.79 -4.30 -6.24
C SER A 125 -9.53 -4.21 -5.39
N THR A 126 -9.05 -5.36 -4.90
CA THR A 126 -7.80 -5.46 -4.13
C THR A 126 -6.55 -5.01 -4.91
N ASN A 127 -6.64 -4.80 -6.24
CA ASN A 127 -5.49 -4.44 -7.06
C ASN A 127 -5.68 -3.09 -7.78
N GLY A 128 -5.24 -2.01 -7.17
CA GLY A 128 -5.34 -0.67 -7.74
C GLY A 128 -4.59 -0.43 -9.05
N PHE A 129 -3.69 -1.35 -9.46
CA PHE A 129 -3.06 -1.29 -10.79
C PHE A 129 -4.06 -1.38 -11.93
N LEU A 130 -5.21 -2.03 -11.69
CA LEU A 130 -6.23 -2.26 -12.72
C LEU A 130 -7.01 -1.00 -13.07
N GLU A 131 -6.99 0.01 -12.22
CA GLU A 131 -7.70 1.26 -12.44
C GLU A 131 -7.05 2.08 -13.58
N ASP A 132 -7.87 2.61 -14.47
CA ASP A 132 -7.38 3.41 -15.60
C ASP A 132 -6.71 4.70 -15.12
N GLU A 133 -7.22 5.32 -14.04
CA GLU A 133 -6.59 6.48 -13.40
C GLU A 133 -5.18 6.17 -12.89
N PHE A 134 -4.91 4.96 -12.41
CA PHE A 134 -3.57 4.55 -11.99
C PHE A 134 -2.59 4.60 -13.16
N LYS A 135 -3.00 4.07 -14.30
CA LYS A 135 -2.18 4.08 -15.52
C LYS A 135 -1.94 5.51 -15.99
N GLU A 136 -3.00 6.31 -16.05
CA GLU A 136 -2.94 7.69 -16.51
C GLU A 136 -2.06 8.57 -15.60
N LYS A 137 -2.31 8.53 -14.29
CA LYS A 137 -1.69 9.45 -13.33
C LYS A 137 -0.32 9.01 -12.84
N ILE A 138 -0.03 7.69 -12.84
CA ILE A 138 1.20 7.15 -12.25
C ILE A 138 2.11 6.52 -13.30
N LEU A 139 1.62 5.52 -14.06
CA LEU A 139 2.49 4.80 -15.00
C LEU A 139 3.01 5.68 -16.14
N ASN A 140 2.20 6.61 -16.63
CA ASN A 140 2.60 7.51 -17.72
C ASN A 140 3.64 8.55 -17.31
N LYS A 141 3.90 8.74 -16.00
CA LYS A 141 4.95 9.66 -15.52
C LYS A 141 6.36 9.09 -15.55
N ALA A 142 6.49 7.80 -15.88
CA ALA A 142 7.78 7.12 -16.07
C ALA A 142 8.75 7.24 -14.88
N TYR A 143 8.25 7.11 -13.64
CA TYR A 143 9.10 7.00 -12.47
C TYR A 143 10.02 5.79 -12.56
N THR A 144 11.17 5.88 -11.90
CA THR A 144 12.14 4.78 -11.78
C THR A 144 12.13 4.13 -10.40
N ALA A 145 11.45 4.76 -9.42
CA ALA A 145 11.25 4.21 -8.08
C ALA A 145 9.81 4.42 -7.60
N TYR A 146 9.19 3.33 -7.17
CA TYR A 146 7.83 3.27 -6.64
C TYR A 146 7.88 2.76 -5.21
N ILE A 147 7.54 3.59 -4.24
CA ILE A 147 7.50 3.23 -2.82
C ILE A 147 6.04 2.98 -2.47
N ILE A 148 5.72 1.76 -2.06
CA ILE A 148 4.36 1.33 -1.73
C ILE A 148 4.29 1.15 -0.22
N VAL A 149 3.35 1.83 0.43
CA VAL A 149 3.10 1.80 1.88
C VAL A 149 1.61 1.60 2.14
N GLY A 150 1.22 1.19 3.32
CA GLY A 150 -0.20 1.05 3.70
C GLY A 150 -0.65 -0.37 3.99
N CYS A 151 -1.88 -0.70 3.70
CA CYS A 151 -2.50 -1.98 4.04
C CYS A 151 -3.29 -2.59 2.86
N CYS A 152 -3.61 -3.89 2.88
CA CYS A 152 -2.96 -4.89 3.75
C CYS A 152 -1.71 -5.41 3.05
N THR A 153 -0.67 -5.69 3.84
CA THR A 153 0.65 -6.14 3.34
C THR A 153 0.54 -7.30 2.37
N ASP A 154 -0.28 -8.28 2.70
CA ASP A 154 -0.47 -9.57 2.01
C ASP A 154 -1.63 -9.58 1.01
N ILE A 155 -2.36 -8.47 0.88
CA ILE A 155 -3.50 -8.35 -0.05
C ILE A 155 -3.22 -7.22 -1.05
N CYS A 156 -3.69 -6.00 -0.79
CA CYS A 156 -3.66 -4.90 -1.75
C CYS A 156 -2.24 -4.42 -2.05
N VAL A 157 -1.38 -4.30 -1.03
CA VAL A 157 0.02 -3.91 -1.17
C VAL A 157 0.79 -4.96 -1.98
N GLN A 158 0.64 -6.24 -1.64
CA GLN A 158 1.30 -7.34 -2.35
C GLN A 158 0.87 -7.40 -3.82
N GLN A 159 -0.44 -7.35 -4.08
CA GLN A 159 -0.95 -7.43 -5.46
C GLN A 159 -0.43 -6.28 -6.31
N LEU A 160 -0.48 -5.05 -5.80
CA LEU A 160 0.06 -3.89 -6.50
C LEU A 160 1.55 -4.04 -6.79
N ALA A 161 2.35 -4.41 -5.76
CA ALA A 161 3.80 -4.53 -5.89
C ALA A 161 4.20 -5.59 -6.93
N LEU A 162 3.57 -6.76 -6.88
CA LEU A 162 3.85 -7.85 -7.82
C LEU A 162 3.41 -7.51 -9.25
N THR A 163 2.23 -6.89 -9.40
CA THR A 163 1.73 -6.50 -10.73
C THR A 163 2.59 -5.42 -11.35
N LEU A 164 2.99 -4.39 -10.60
CA LEU A 164 3.93 -3.37 -11.06
C LEU A 164 5.26 -3.98 -11.51
N LYS A 165 5.82 -4.88 -10.70
CA LYS A 165 7.09 -5.53 -11.04
C LYS A 165 6.96 -6.40 -12.29
N ALA A 166 5.85 -7.13 -12.44
CA ALA A 166 5.57 -7.94 -13.63
C ALA A 166 5.42 -7.05 -14.88
N GLU A 167 4.71 -5.93 -14.77
CA GLU A 167 4.53 -4.98 -15.86
C GLU A 167 5.85 -4.38 -16.33
N PHE A 168 6.72 -3.93 -15.40
CA PHE A 168 8.04 -3.41 -15.77
C PHE A 168 8.91 -4.47 -16.45
N ASN A 169 8.86 -5.73 -15.97
CA ASN A 169 9.56 -6.82 -16.61
C ASN A 169 9.04 -7.07 -18.04
N ARG A 170 7.72 -7.06 -18.24
CA ARG A 170 7.07 -7.22 -19.54
C ARG A 170 7.50 -6.13 -20.53
N GLU A 171 7.64 -4.90 -20.05
CA GLU A 171 8.02 -3.74 -20.84
C GLU A 171 9.53 -3.52 -20.97
N ASN A 172 10.36 -4.40 -20.37
CA ASN A 172 11.81 -4.25 -20.27
C ASN A 172 12.24 -2.90 -19.63
N LYS A 173 11.42 -2.39 -18.70
CA LYS A 173 11.69 -1.18 -17.94
C LYS A 173 12.46 -1.51 -16.66
N ILE A 174 13.52 -0.74 -16.41
CA ILE A 174 14.27 -0.84 -15.15
C ILE A 174 13.62 0.12 -14.16
N ALA A 175 12.84 -0.44 -13.21
CA ALA A 175 12.24 0.32 -12.12
C ALA A 175 12.33 -0.46 -10.80
N ARG A 176 12.45 0.29 -9.70
CA ARG A 176 12.48 -0.24 -8.35
C ARG A 176 11.06 -0.21 -7.77
N VAL A 177 10.58 -1.34 -7.31
CA VAL A 177 9.37 -1.44 -6.49
C VAL A 177 9.85 -1.71 -5.06
N ILE A 178 9.52 -0.81 -4.14
CA ILE A 178 10.03 -0.77 -2.77
C ILE A 178 8.85 -0.83 -1.83
N VAL A 179 8.84 -1.83 -0.93
CA VAL A 179 7.81 -1.99 0.09
C VAL A 179 8.52 -1.96 1.46
N PRO A 180 8.51 -0.82 2.16
CA PRO A 180 9.13 -0.73 3.49
C PRO A 180 8.35 -1.55 4.51
N SER A 181 8.98 -2.52 5.15
CA SER A 181 8.33 -3.40 6.13
C SER A 181 7.78 -2.67 7.36
N SER A 182 8.36 -1.50 7.70
CA SER A 182 7.91 -0.67 8.81
C SER A 182 6.72 0.23 8.49
N LEU A 183 6.31 0.30 7.22
CA LEU A 183 5.21 1.16 6.74
C LEU A 183 4.12 0.35 6.03
N THR A 184 4.03 -0.95 6.34
CA THR A 184 2.93 -1.81 5.90
C THR A 184 2.43 -2.65 7.06
N ALA A 185 1.14 -2.91 7.11
CA ALA A 185 0.50 -3.77 8.10
C ALA A 185 -0.62 -4.59 7.48
N THR A 186 -1.01 -5.64 8.17
CA THR A 186 -2.19 -6.46 7.89
C THR A 186 -2.99 -6.71 9.17
N TYR A 187 -3.90 -7.69 9.18
CA TYR A 187 -4.83 -7.90 10.31
C TYR A 187 -4.20 -8.62 11.51
N ASP A 188 -3.04 -9.27 11.37
CA ASP A 188 -2.34 -10.06 12.40
C ASP A 188 -0.80 -9.86 12.32
#